data_f5cb72170a1e859f5c39ea9604cb39c7
#
_entry.id   f5cb72170a1e859f5c39ea9604cb39c7
#
_cell.length_a   1.000
_cell.length_b   1.000
_cell.length_c   1.000
_cell.angle_alpha   90.00
_cell.angle_beta   90.00
_cell.angle_gamma   90.00
#
_symmetry.space_group_name_H-M   'P 1'
#
loop_
_entity.id
_entity.type
_entity.pdbx_description
1 polymer ?
#
loop_
_entity_poly.entity_id
_entity_poly.type
_entity_poly.pdbx_seq_one_letter_code
_entity_poly.pdbx_strand_id
1 'polypeptide(L)'
;MTNADQTSAGGVPRHHIFHQALQSIEHALVNSGIYGLVDRFAKPPGRKPPAFPFMPEQHLLQDVKVILEEAFGTSSSTGTIAIVVPPLHHEVVTAKLNVPPTAKALKEAQAQLESAIASVEQVYPQTPAGLGITVAWGLPYFQNSIPRLSKSSPHFSAGTSYPDYLPLDHRASQAAGQTVPAILDAITFPSDQPPPGFPNVLLEENDVAVLLRSDSLDNITAGANALFGTGVDQAGSLFTVTSIRRGFAGGGFYGGQSLLCQMARAANIPAAEHIPLNAELFMGFTSSHAAALGPTLICNMESLPGLTDQWPNGYFQHGTTMHLSHLFEDLQGWYEGHEVANFSRFSDRLRAAFRPGLDFPEGTETLPEGMMQVESEEVVAADLSTHGAVGHSAAIQPVTRLQQDVIDNYGNFYPAGTSIPQRADFNTLDNPFYYSANPSLDRYAQSPAAGLHFLVFAPTSDAFHRGRLAMDGHYPSGRVLTLHPRAFEMGFNAVLFTTHRQNVLVPPRAHRSFPLAEYLV
;
A
#
# COMPACT_ATOMS: atom_id res chain seq x y z
N MET A 1 19.04 35.33 -47.44
CA MET A 1 19.72 34.02 -47.25
C MET A 1 20.07 33.91 -45.79
N THR A 2 19.28 33.21 -45.06
CA THR A 2 19.64 32.40 -43.88
C THR A 2 18.33 31.89 -43.29
N ASN A 3 18.12 30.60 -43.38
CA ASN A 3 16.98 29.88 -42.83
C ASN A 3 17.00 29.94 -41.30
N ALA A 4 15.88 30.28 -40.73
CA ALA A 4 15.59 30.08 -39.31
C ALA A 4 14.91 28.73 -39.15
N ASP A 5 15.59 27.77 -38.55
CA ASP A 5 15.09 26.49 -38.14
C ASP A 5 14.02 26.65 -37.06
N GLN A 6 12.81 26.23 -37.37
CA GLN A 6 11.75 25.99 -36.39
C GLN A 6 12.00 24.61 -35.76
N THR A 7 12.48 24.57 -34.54
CA THR A 7 12.47 23.34 -33.72
C THR A 7 11.08 23.07 -33.25
N SER A 8 10.42 22.12 -33.89
CA SER A 8 9.16 21.54 -33.44
C SER A 8 9.37 20.79 -32.11
N ALA A 9 8.56 21.09 -31.12
CA ALA A 9 8.43 20.30 -29.90
C ALA A 9 7.97 18.89 -30.29
N GLY A 10 8.89 17.93 -30.22
CA GLY A 10 8.66 16.54 -30.58
C GLY A 10 7.82 15.84 -29.51
N GLY A 11 6.53 15.72 -29.73
CA GLY A 11 5.69 14.76 -29.04
C GLY A 11 6.20 13.34 -29.36
N VAL A 12 6.46 12.53 -28.34
CA VAL A 12 6.89 11.13 -28.50
C VAL A 12 5.80 10.39 -29.29
N PRO A 13 6.12 9.73 -30.42
CA PRO A 13 5.13 9.03 -31.21
C PRO A 13 4.40 7.95 -30.38
N ARG A 14 3.09 7.86 -30.47
CA ARG A 14 2.26 6.84 -29.76
C ARG A 14 2.79 5.41 -29.93
N HIS A 15 3.42 5.08 -31.04
CA HIS A 15 4.11 3.81 -31.28
C HIS A 15 5.30 3.57 -30.36
N HIS A 16 6.02 4.60 -29.93
CA HIS A 16 7.15 4.46 -29.02
C HIS A 16 6.70 4.16 -27.60
N ILE A 17 5.60 4.77 -27.15
CA ILE A 17 4.99 4.49 -25.82
C ILE A 17 4.46 3.06 -25.76
N PHE A 18 3.84 2.58 -26.83
CA PHE A 18 3.36 1.20 -26.92
C PHE A 18 4.51 0.17 -26.95
N HIS A 19 5.58 0.45 -27.66
CA HIS A 19 6.78 -0.39 -27.66
C HIS A 19 7.51 -0.38 -26.30
N GLN A 20 7.54 0.75 -25.61
CA GLN A 20 8.13 0.85 -24.28
C GLN A 20 7.28 0.15 -23.21
N ALA A 21 5.95 0.24 -23.31
CA ALA A 21 5.04 -0.52 -22.44
C ALA A 21 5.16 -2.03 -22.69
N LEU A 22 5.26 -2.48 -23.94
CA LEU A 22 5.52 -3.88 -24.29
C LEU A 22 6.92 -4.33 -23.83
N GLN A 23 7.93 -3.50 -23.96
CA GLN A 23 9.28 -3.79 -23.44
C GLN A 23 9.31 -3.82 -21.91
N SER A 24 8.57 -2.95 -21.22
CA SER A 24 8.43 -3.03 -19.76
C SER A 24 7.66 -4.28 -19.33
N ILE A 25 6.67 -4.72 -20.10
CA ILE A 25 5.96 -6.00 -19.85
C ILE A 25 6.90 -7.19 -20.12
N GLU A 26 7.65 -7.17 -21.22
CA GLU A 26 8.65 -8.21 -21.52
C GLU A 26 9.80 -8.19 -20.51
N HIS A 27 10.28 -7.03 -20.06
CA HIS A 27 11.27 -6.91 -19.00
C HIS A 27 10.75 -7.31 -17.63
N ALA A 28 9.50 -6.98 -17.31
CA ALA A 28 8.83 -7.47 -16.10
C ALA A 28 8.68 -9.00 -16.12
N LEU A 29 8.42 -9.58 -17.28
CA LEU A 29 8.39 -11.05 -17.47
C LEU A 29 9.80 -11.67 -17.37
N VAL A 30 10.83 -10.99 -17.84
CA VAL A 30 12.23 -11.46 -17.71
C VAL A 30 12.72 -11.30 -16.27
N ASN A 31 12.37 -10.22 -15.57
CA ASN A 31 12.66 -10.04 -14.14
C ASN A 31 11.78 -10.91 -13.22
N SER A 32 10.75 -11.59 -13.73
CA SER A 32 10.00 -12.60 -12.98
C SER A 32 10.92 -13.72 -12.46
N GLY A 33 12.09 -13.90 -13.05
CA GLY A 33 13.07 -14.90 -12.63
C GLY A 33 13.48 -14.79 -11.15
N ILE A 34 13.62 -13.57 -10.60
CA ILE A 34 13.97 -13.43 -9.19
C ILE A 34 12.79 -13.75 -8.26
N TYR A 35 11.57 -13.36 -8.65
CA TYR A 35 10.38 -13.67 -7.86
C TYR A 35 9.96 -15.13 -7.95
N GLY A 36 10.39 -15.88 -8.96
CA GLY A 36 10.29 -17.34 -9.02
C GLY A 36 11.10 -18.05 -7.92
N LEU A 37 12.09 -17.38 -7.30
CA LEU A 37 12.79 -17.90 -6.14
C LEU A 37 11.93 -17.89 -4.87
N VAL A 38 10.88 -17.08 -4.81
CA VAL A 38 9.94 -17.05 -3.67
C VAL A 38 9.36 -18.44 -3.45
N ASP A 39 8.84 -19.10 -4.49
CA ASP A 39 8.29 -20.45 -4.40
C ASP A 39 9.34 -21.52 -4.03
N ARG A 40 10.61 -21.24 -4.31
CA ARG A 40 11.71 -22.10 -3.93
C ARG A 40 12.10 -21.96 -2.46
N PHE A 41 12.04 -20.76 -1.93
CA PHE A 41 12.49 -20.43 -0.56
C PHE A 41 11.35 -20.38 0.46
N ALA A 42 10.11 -20.21 0.02
CA ALA A 42 8.95 -20.24 0.88
C ALA A 42 8.13 -21.51 0.66
N LYS A 43 7.64 -22.09 1.74
CA LYS A 43 6.64 -23.13 1.68
C LYS A 43 5.30 -22.49 1.99
N PRO A 44 4.37 -22.38 1.02
CA PRO A 44 3.06 -21.84 1.29
C PRO A 44 2.41 -22.60 2.46
N PRO A 45 1.76 -21.90 3.40
CA PRO A 45 0.92 -22.58 4.37
C PRO A 45 -0.11 -23.36 3.56
N GLY A 46 -0.23 -24.65 3.77
CA GLY A 46 -1.10 -25.55 2.99
C GLY A 46 -2.59 -25.22 3.16
N ARG A 47 -2.99 -24.05 2.63
CA ARG A 47 -4.34 -23.51 2.70
C ARG A 47 -5.24 -24.24 1.72
N LYS A 48 -6.44 -24.59 2.15
CA LYS A 48 -7.47 -25.12 1.26
C LYS A 48 -8.39 -23.97 0.88
N PRO A 49 -8.75 -23.79 -0.40
CA PRO A 49 -9.74 -22.81 -0.77
C PRO A 49 -11.06 -23.14 -0.06
N PRO A 50 -11.58 -22.24 0.79
CA PRO A 50 -12.87 -22.44 1.41
C PRO A 50 -13.99 -22.23 0.37
N ALA A 51 -15.11 -22.92 0.54
CA ALA A 51 -16.34 -22.68 -0.19
C ALA A 51 -17.13 -21.55 0.51
N PHE A 52 -16.58 -20.32 0.54
CA PHE A 52 -17.27 -19.20 1.16
C PHE A 52 -17.99 -18.34 0.11
N PRO A 53 -19.11 -17.70 0.47
CA PRO A 53 -19.73 -16.69 -0.37
C PRO A 53 -18.75 -15.53 -0.58
N PHE A 54 -18.85 -14.85 -1.72
CA PHE A 54 -18.07 -13.65 -1.96
C PHE A 54 -18.35 -12.59 -0.89
N MET A 55 -17.28 -11.95 -0.38
CA MET A 55 -17.41 -10.82 0.51
C MET A 55 -17.81 -9.57 -0.28
N PRO A 56 -18.56 -8.62 0.32
CA PRO A 56 -18.84 -7.34 -0.32
C PRO A 56 -17.56 -6.49 -0.50
N GLU A 57 -16.56 -6.70 0.34
CA GLU A 57 -15.25 -6.07 0.24
C GLU A 57 -14.38 -6.79 -0.79
N GLN A 58 -13.72 -6.03 -1.66
CA GLN A 58 -12.72 -6.59 -2.57
C GLN A 58 -11.29 -6.54 -2.02
N HIS A 59 -11.02 -5.65 -1.06
CA HIS A 59 -9.68 -5.45 -0.49
C HIS A 59 -9.33 -6.42 0.64
N LEU A 60 -10.30 -7.13 1.19
CA LEU A 60 -10.10 -8.15 2.20
C LEU A 60 -9.92 -9.53 1.56
N LEU A 61 -9.20 -10.40 2.24
CA LEU A 61 -9.04 -11.80 1.84
C LEU A 61 -9.61 -12.72 2.91
N GLN A 62 -10.23 -13.79 2.46
CA GLN A 62 -10.63 -14.89 3.34
C GLN A 62 -9.43 -15.79 3.63
N ASP A 63 -9.53 -16.58 4.70
CA ASP A 63 -8.53 -17.61 5.06
C ASP A 63 -7.09 -17.10 5.21
N VAL A 64 -6.93 -15.88 5.72
CA VAL A 64 -5.61 -15.34 6.07
C VAL A 64 -5.15 -15.77 7.48
N LYS A 65 -6.03 -16.35 8.29
CA LYS A 65 -5.68 -16.89 9.60
C LYS A 65 -5.10 -18.29 9.46
N VAL A 66 -3.91 -18.48 10.01
CA VAL A 66 -3.26 -19.79 10.12
C VAL A 66 -3.14 -20.13 11.60
N ILE A 67 -3.52 -21.35 11.95
CA ILE A 67 -3.36 -21.85 13.31
C ILE A 67 -2.06 -22.64 13.34
N LEU A 68 -1.11 -22.18 14.13
CA LEU A 68 0.15 -22.87 14.35
C LEU A 68 0.16 -23.52 15.73
N GLU A 69 0.67 -24.75 15.79
CA GLU A 69 1.06 -25.38 17.04
C GLU A 69 2.53 -25.05 17.30
N GLU A 70 2.79 -24.25 18.32
CA GLU A 70 4.14 -23.87 18.70
C GLU A 70 4.46 -24.30 20.13
N ALA A 71 5.73 -24.63 20.37
CA ALA A 71 6.25 -24.84 21.71
C ALA A 71 6.65 -23.51 22.33
N PHE A 72 5.99 -23.12 23.41
CA PHE A 72 6.27 -21.88 24.12
C PHE A 72 7.35 -22.07 25.19
N GLY A 73 8.50 -21.43 24.99
CA GLY A 73 9.55 -21.33 25.99
C GLY A 73 10.28 -22.64 26.34
N THR A 74 10.95 -22.66 27.48
CA THR A 74 11.73 -23.82 28.00
C THR A 74 10.87 -24.89 28.68
N SER A 75 9.58 -24.69 28.78
CA SER A 75 8.62 -25.67 29.32
C SER A 75 7.85 -26.32 28.17
N SER A 76 7.63 -27.61 28.29
CA SER A 76 6.96 -28.50 27.30
C SER A 76 5.48 -28.20 27.04
N SER A 77 5.02 -26.97 27.21
CA SER A 77 3.66 -26.55 26.86
C SER A 77 3.60 -26.18 25.39
N THR A 78 2.87 -26.97 24.62
CA THR A 78 2.44 -26.61 23.27
C THR A 78 1.14 -25.82 23.35
N GLY A 79 1.07 -24.71 22.66
CA GLY A 79 -0.14 -23.90 22.52
C GLY A 79 -0.48 -23.66 21.07
N THR A 80 -1.73 -23.32 20.78
CA THR A 80 -2.20 -23.00 19.44
C THR A 80 -2.27 -21.49 19.29
N ILE A 81 -1.54 -20.94 18.31
CA ILE A 81 -1.57 -19.52 17.98
C ILE A 81 -2.26 -19.33 16.64
N ALA A 82 -3.22 -18.41 16.59
CA ALA A 82 -3.79 -17.94 15.33
C ALA A 82 -3.04 -16.70 14.87
N ILE A 83 -2.36 -16.80 13.73
CA ILE A 83 -1.66 -15.67 13.11
C ILE A 83 -2.32 -15.30 11.79
N VAL A 84 -2.25 -14.03 11.42
CA VAL A 84 -2.66 -13.55 10.09
C VAL A 84 -1.42 -13.57 9.20
N VAL A 85 -1.44 -14.46 8.21
CA VAL A 85 -0.34 -14.58 7.25
C VAL A 85 -0.82 -14.07 5.90
N PRO A 86 -0.20 -13.01 5.35
CA PRO A 86 -0.55 -12.51 4.02
C PRO A 86 -0.17 -13.55 2.95
N PRO A 87 -0.73 -13.46 1.74
CA PRO A 87 -0.30 -14.25 0.60
C PRO A 87 1.19 -14.02 0.29
N LEU A 88 1.84 -15.02 -0.30
CA LEU A 88 3.27 -14.93 -0.61
C LEU A 88 3.57 -13.91 -1.71
N HIS A 89 2.80 -13.90 -2.79
CA HIS A 89 3.02 -13.05 -3.95
C HIS A 89 2.05 -11.88 -4.01
N HIS A 90 2.58 -10.73 -4.37
CA HIS A 90 1.83 -9.50 -4.58
C HIS A 90 2.26 -8.86 -5.90
N GLU A 91 1.28 -8.36 -6.64
CA GLU A 91 1.53 -7.53 -7.83
C GLU A 91 0.56 -6.36 -7.85
N VAL A 92 1.06 -5.15 -8.08
CA VAL A 92 0.24 -3.97 -8.35
C VAL A 92 0.50 -3.53 -9.78
N VAL A 93 -0.55 -3.48 -10.58
CA VAL A 93 -0.52 -2.90 -11.93
C VAL A 93 -1.23 -1.56 -11.90
N THR A 94 -0.54 -0.50 -12.29
CA THR A 94 -1.15 0.83 -12.46
C THR A 94 -1.33 1.14 -13.94
N ALA A 95 -2.39 1.90 -14.28
CA ALA A 95 -2.68 2.18 -15.67
C ALA A 95 -3.47 3.49 -15.88
N LYS A 96 -3.38 4.00 -17.10
CA LYS A 96 -4.27 5.01 -17.67
C LYS A 96 -5.36 4.35 -18.50
N LEU A 97 -6.52 4.98 -18.60
CA LEU A 97 -7.63 4.48 -19.42
C LEU A 97 -7.45 4.81 -20.90
N ASN A 98 -7.80 3.85 -21.74
CA ASN A 98 -7.95 4.01 -23.19
C ASN A 98 -9.42 4.19 -23.60
N VAL A 99 -10.33 4.30 -22.63
CA VAL A 99 -11.78 4.35 -22.84
C VAL A 99 -12.23 5.80 -23.02
N PRO A 100 -12.97 6.14 -24.08
CA PRO A 100 -13.53 7.48 -24.21
C PRO A 100 -14.50 7.80 -23.06
N PRO A 101 -14.52 9.05 -22.55
CA PRO A 101 -15.36 9.45 -21.42
C PRO A 101 -16.82 9.68 -21.85
N THR A 102 -17.44 8.65 -22.44
CA THR A 102 -18.86 8.66 -22.83
C THR A 102 -19.63 7.59 -22.10
N ALA A 103 -20.90 7.84 -21.79
CA ALA A 103 -21.75 6.90 -21.06
C ALA A 103 -21.74 5.49 -21.70
N LYS A 104 -21.85 5.42 -23.03
CA LYS A 104 -21.84 4.15 -23.75
C LYS A 104 -20.51 3.41 -23.57
N ALA A 105 -19.37 4.08 -23.84
CA ALA A 105 -18.05 3.44 -23.77
C ALA A 105 -17.70 3.00 -22.36
N LEU A 106 -18.03 3.81 -21.34
CA LEU A 106 -17.75 3.46 -19.94
C LEU A 106 -18.60 2.28 -19.46
N LYS A 107 -19.88 2.18 -19.88
CA LYS A 107 -20.73 1.01 -19.56
C LYS A 107 -20.26 -0.27 -20.27
N GLU A 108 -19.83 -0.16 -21.53
CA GLU A 108 -19.23 -1.29 -22.25
C GLU A 108 -17.93 -1.75 -21.58
N ALA A 109 -17.07 -0.81 -21.18
CA ALA A 109 -15.84 -1.09 -20.45
C ALA A 109 -16.10 -1.71 -19.07
N GLN A 110 -17.12 -1.22 -18.35
CA GLN A 110 -17.56 -1.79 -17.07
C GLN A 110 -17.94 -3.27 -17.24
N ALA A 111 -18.75 -3.59 -18.25
CA ALA A 111 -19.17 -4.97 -18.52
C ALA A 111 -17.99 -5.86 -18.94
N GLN A 112 -17.06 -5.34 -19.74
CA GLN A 112 -15.87 -6.08 -20.19
C GLN A 112 -14.94 -6.37 -19.02
N LEU A 113 -14.61 -5.39 -18.18
CA LEU A 113 -13.74 -5.58 -17.02
C LEU A 113 -14.36 -6.54 -16.02
N GLU A 114 -15.66 -6.38 -15.71
CA GLU A 114 -16.35 -7.27 -14.77
C GLU A 114 -16.41 -8.72 -15.28
N SER A 115 -16.62 -8.91 -16.59
CA SER A 115 -16.59 -10.24 -17.20
C SER A 115 -15.21 -10.89 -17.08
N ALA A 116 -14.14 -10.13 -17.32
CA ALA A 116 -12.77 -10.63 -17.18
C ALA A 116 -12.46 -11.01 -15.71
N ILE A 117 -12.85 -10.16 -14.76
CA ILE A 117 -12.66 -10.47 -13.34
C ILE A 117 -13.47 -11.70 -12.92
N ALA A 118 -14.73 -11.77 -13.32
CA ALA A 118 -15.62 -12.90 -12.98
C ALA A 118 -15.08 -14.23 -13.53
N SER A 119 -14.51 -14.23 -14.73
CA SER A 119 -13.90 -15.43 -15.32
C SER A 119 -12.72 -15.96 -14.50
N VAL A 120 -11.91 -15.06 -13.96
CA VAL A 120 -10.78 -15.40 -13.07
C VAL A 120 -11.28 -15.91 -11.73
N GLU A 121 -12.26 -15.24 -11.12
CA GLU A 121 -12.79 -15.61 -9.81
C GLU A 121 -13.56 -16.94 -9.80
N GLN A 122 -14.07 -17.39 -10.95
CA GLN A 122 -14.64 -18.74 -11.10
C GLN A 122 -13.60 -19.84 -10.91
N VAL A 123 -12.35 -19.56 -11.25
CA VAL A 123 -11.24 -20.51 -11.14
C VAL A 123 -10.47 -20.33 -9.83
N TYR A 124 -10.29 -19.08 -9.43
CA TYR A 124 -9.46 -18.70 -8.29
C TYR A 124 -10.29 -17.94 -7.24
N PRO A 125 -10.77 -18.60 -6.18
CA PRO A 125 -11.52 -17.92 -5.11
C PRO A 125 -10.72 -16.80 -4.46
N GLN A 126 -11.39 -15.83 -3.84
CA GLN A 126 -10.79 -14.67 -3.15
C GLN A 126 -10.13 -15.08 -1.82
N THR A 127 -9.09 -15.88 -1.92
CA THR A 127 -8.31 -16.42 -0.81
C THR A 127 -6.82 -16.37 -1.16
N PRO A 128 -5.92 -16.47 -0.18
CA PRO A 128 -4.48 -16.60 -0.47
C PRO A 128 -4.13 -17.77 -1.39
N ALA A 129 -4.79 -18.93 -1.24
CA ALA A 129 -4.57 -20.10 -2.11
C ALA A 129 -5.19 -19.93 -3.50
N GLY A 130 -6.18 -19.05 -3.65
CA GLY A 130 -6.75 -18.61 -4.92
C GLY A 130 -6.11 -17.33 -5.42
N LEU A 131 -6.92 -16.30 -5.68
CA LEU A 131 -6.45 -14.98 -6.09
C LEU A 131 -7.34 -13.87 -5.53
N GLY A 132 -6.74 -12.96 -4.77
CA GLY A 132 -7.37 -11.71 -4.40
C GLY A 132 -7.17 -10.66 -5.48
N ILE A 133 -8.26 -10.10 -5.98
CA ILE A 133 -8.27 -9.01 -6.96
C ILE A 133 -8.89 -7.78 -6.32
N THR A 134 -8.13 -6.70 -6.23
CA THR A 134 -8.60 -5.40 -5.74
C THR A 134 -8.42 -4.35 -6.82
N VAL A 135 -9.52 -3.82 -7.34
CA VAL A 135 -9.52 -2.74 -8.35
C VAL A 135 -9.76 -1.42 -7.64
N ALA A 136 -8.84 -0.50 -7.78
CA ALA A 136 -8.88 0.81 -7.16
C ALA A 136 -8.78 1.93 -8.20
N TRP A 137 -9.42 3.06 -7.95
CA TRP A 137 -9.58 4.15 -8.90
C TRP A 137 -8.96 5.44 -8.39
N GLY A 138 -8.09 6.04 -9.20
CA GLY A 138 -7.48 7.33 -8.91
C GLY A 138 -8.44 8.49 -9.14
N LEU A 139 -8.17 9.63 -8.52
CA LEU A 139 -8.93 10.86 -8.77
C LEU A 139 -8.98 11.25 -10.25
N PRO A 140 -7.95 11.06 -11.08
CA PRO A 140 -8.03 11.34 -12.51
C PRO A 140 -9.19 10.63 -13.24
N TYR A 141 -9.53 9.41 -12.85
CA TYR A 141 -10.72 8.71 -13.38
C TYR A 141 -12.00 9.50 -13.11
N PHE A 142 -12.22 9.87 -11.86
CA PHE A 142 -13.42 10.61 -11.45
C PHE A 142 -13.46 12.01 -12.08
N GLN A 143 -12.33 12.68 -12.20
CA GLN A 143 -12.23 14.02 -12.75
C GLN A 143 -12.44 14.07 -14.27
N ASN A 144 -11.88 13.08 -14.98
CA ASN A 144 -11.79 13.15 -16.44
C ASN A 144 -12.78 12.22 -17.16
N SER A 145 -13.20 11.12 -16.52
CA SER A 145 -14.02 10.09 -17.14
C SER A 145 -15.47 10.09 -16.67
N ILE A 146 -15.74 10.52 -15.43
CA ILE A 146 -17.10 10.60 -14.90
C ILE A 146 -17.60 12.04 -14.99
N PRO A 147 -18.44 12.37 -16.01
CA PRO A 147 -19.06 13.68 -16.14
C PRO A 147 -20.13 13.86 -15.05
N ARG A 148 -21.10 14.73 -15.27
CA ARG A 148 -22.25 14.86 -14.38
C ARG A 148 -23.07 13.59 -14.35
N LEU A 149 -23.41 13.14 -13.15
CA LEU A 149 -24.31 12.03 -12.96
C LEU A 149 -25.74 12.39 -13.38
N SER A 150 -26.47 11.38 -13.82
CA SER A 150 -27.88 11.51 -14.22
C SER A 150 -28.77 11.94 -13.05
N LYS A 151 -29.81 12.74 -13.37
CA LYS A 151 -30.91 13.07 -12.42
C LYS A 151 -31.62 11.83 -11.86
N SER A 152 -31.52 10.70 -12.53
CA SER A 152 -32.16 9.43 -12.14
C SER A 152 -31.29 8.57 -11.22
N SER A 153 -30.09 9.01 -10.88
CA SER A 153 -29.24 8.26 -9.94
C SER A 153 -29.88 8.20 -8.56
N PRO A 154 -30.11 7.00 -8.01
CA PRO A 154 -30.76 6.84 -6.71
C PRO A 154 -29.91 7.32 -5.52
N HIS A 155 -28.60 7.45 -5.72
CA HIS A 155 -27.64 7.76 -4.65
C HIS A 155 -27.20 9.23 -4.64
N PHE A 156 -27.57 10.04 -5.65
CA PHE A 156 -27.08 11.39 -5.80
C PHE A 156 -28.20 12.35 -6.15
N SER A 157 -28.13 13.56 -5.64
CA SER A 157 -29.07 14.62 -5.97
C SER A 157 -28.98 14.99 -7.45
N ALA A 158 -30.10 15.39 -8.05
CA ALA A 158 -30.15 15.82 -9.43
C ALA A 158 -29.17 16.99 -9.70
N GLY A 159 -28.29 16.80 -10.69
CA GLY A 159 -27.31 17.81 -11.05
C GLY A 159 -26.02 17.80 -10.21
N THR A 160 -25.79 16.76 -9.38
CA THR A 160 -24.52 16.55 -8.68
C THR A 160 -23.37 16.56 -9.67
N SER A 161 -22.37 17.35 -9.38
CA SER A 161 -21.15 17.50 -10.18
C SER A 161 -19.97 16.87 -9.42
N TYR A 162 -18.94 16.47 -10.16
CA TYR A 162 -17.67 16.17 -9.52
C TYR A 162 -17.19 17.38 -8.69
N PRO A 163 -16.68 17.18 -7.45
CA PRO A 163 -16.50 15.91 -6.72
C PRO A 163 -17.67 15.57 -5.77
N ASP A 164 -18.83 16.19 -5.90
CA ASP A 164 -19.94 16.12 -4.94
C ASP A 164 -20.51 14.69 -4.75
N TYR A 165 -20.22 13.77 -5.66
CA TYR A 165 -20.63 12.38 -5.58
C TYR A 165 -19.58 11.46 -4.93
N LEU A 166 -18.37 11.95 -4.63
CA LEU A 166 -17.38 11.18 -3.89
C LEU A 166 -17.78 11.06 -2.42
N PRO A 167 -17.38 9.97 -1.73
CA PRO A 167 -17.62 9.85 -0.31
C PRO A 167 -16.94 10.99 0.45
N LEU A 168 -17.58 11.46 1.51
CA LEU A 168 -17.11 12.61 2.30
C LEU A 168 -16.34 12.14 3.54
N ASP A 169 -15.26 12.83 3.87
CA ASP A 169 -14.61 12.75 5.18
C ASP A 169 -15.20 13.85 6.10
N HIS A 170 -16.07 13.46 7.01
CA HIS A 170 -16.72 14.42 7.92
C HIS A 170 -15.75 15.07 8.89
N ARG A 171 -14.72 14.33 9.34
CA ARG A 171 -13.72 14.87 10.27
C ARG A 171 -12.82 15.90 9.58
N ALA A 172 -12.32 15.57 8.40
CA ALA A 172 -11.54 16.51 7.61
C ALA A 172 -12.38 17.73 7.19
N SER A 173 -13.65 17.51 6.83
CA SER A 173 -14.59 18.60 6.51
C SER A 173 -14.82 19.55 7.68
N GLN A 174 -15.01 19.01 8.87
CA GLN A 174 -15.17 19.82 10.10
C GLN A 174 -13.90 20.63 10.39
N ALA A 175 -12.74 20.01 10.30
CA ALA A 175 -11.46 20.67 10.53
C ALA A 175 -11.18 21.78 9.53
N ALA A 176 -11.54 21.58 8.26
CA ALA A 176 -11.34 22.53 7.17
C ALA A 176 -12.43 23.60 7.08
N GLY A 177 -13.58 23.42 7.74
CA GLY A 177 -14.75 24.30 7.60
C GLY A 177 -15.40 24.25 6.21
N GLN A 178 -15.12 23.21 5.43
CA GLN A 178 -15.64 23.02 4.07
C GLN A 178 -15.73 21.52 3.75
N THR A 179 -16.49 21.17 2.73
CA THR A 179 -16.61 19.77 2.27
C THR A 179 -15.26 19.22 1.80
N VAL A 180 -14.84 18.09 2.35
CA VAL A 180 -13.60 17.37 1.99
C VAL A 180 -13.96 15.94 1.59
N PRO A 181 -13.57 15.48 0.39
CA PRO A 181 -13.76 14.10 -0.02
C PRO A 181 -12.93 13.12 0.84
N ALA A 182 -13.42 11.91 1.01
CA ALA A 182 -12.69 10.84 1.70
C ALA A 182 -11.43 10.40 0.95
N ILE A 183 -11.37 10.66 -0.34
CA ILE A 183 -10.19 10.45 -1.18
C ILE A 183 -9.63 11.79 -1.65
N LEU A 184 -8.35 12.01 -1.37
CA LEU A 184 -7.56 13.17 -1.81
C LEU A 184 -6.31 12.68 -2.54
N ASP A 185 -5.79 13.51 -3.43
CA ASP A 185 -4.49 13.25 -4.06
C ASP A 185 -3.39 13.12 -3.01
N ALA A 186 -2.40 12.30 -3.32
CA ALA A 186 -1.19 12.24 -2.53
C ALA A 186 -0.40 13.55 -2.69
N ILE A 187 0.33 13.91 -1.64
CA ILE A 187 1.17 15.11 -1.61
C ILE A 187 2.60 14.76 -1.20
N THR A 188 3.50 15.70 -1.33
CA THR A 188 4.83 15.64 -0.70
C THR A 188 4.76 16.10 0.76
N PHE A 189 5.67 15.59 1.57
CA PHE A 189 5.78 15.92 3.00
C PHE A 189 7.13 16.57 3.31
N PRO A 190 7.25 17.34 4.41
CA PRO A 190 8.47 18.08 4.74
C PRO A 190 9.75 17.22 4.83
N SER A 191 9.64 15.99 5.33
CA SER A 191 10.77 15.07 5.43
C SER A 191 10.93 14.12 4.24
N ASP A 192 10.14 14.28 3.19
CA ASP A 192 10.34 13.50 1.97
C ASP A 192 11.72 13.79 1.38
N GLN A 193 12.53 12.77 1.29
CA GLN A 193 13.83 12.83 0.64
C GLN A 193 13.86 11.80 -0.48
N PRO A 194 13.98 12.22 -1.73
CA PRO A 194 14.28 11.28 -2.79
C PRO A 194 15.72 10.81 -2.63
N PRO A 195 16.05 9.57 -3.03
CA PRO A 195 17.43 9.09 -3.00
C PRO A 195 18.34 9.96 -3.87
N PRO A 196 19.65 9.95 -3.62
CA PRO A 196 20.61 10.73 -4.40
C PRO A 196 20.44 10.52 -5.91
N GLY A 197 20.26 11.61 -6.64
CA GLY A 197 20.05 11.58 -8.10
C GLY A 197 18.60 11.43 -8.56
N PHE A 198 17.64 11.22 -7.66
CA PHE A 198 16.22 11.26 -7.96
C PHE A 198 15.67 12.64 -7.57
N PRO A 199 15.08 13.40 -8.49
CA PRO A 199 14.86 14.84 -8.25
C PRO A 199 13.79 15.14 -7.21
N ASN A 200 12.70 14.35 -7.18
CA ASN A 200 11.55 14.54 -6.29
C ASN A 200 10.77 13.24 -6.14
N VAL A 201 9.90 13.17 -5.13
CA VAL A 201 8.87 12.15 -5.05
C VAL A 201 7.91 12.33 -6.22
N LEU A 202 7.68 11.26 -6.99
CA LEU A 202 6.73 11.27 -8.09
C LEU A 202 5.32 11.06 -7.55
N LEU A 203 4.51 12.11 -7.60
CA LEU A 203 3.07 12.01 -7.34
C LEU A 203 2.40 11.45 -8.60
N GLU A 204 1.88 10.23 -8.50
CA GLU A 204 1.31 9.55 -9.65
C GLU A 204 -0.15 9.93 -9.86
N GLU A 205 -0.57 9.92 -11.12
CA GLU A 205 -1.91 10.30 -11.54
C GLU A 205 -2.58 9.16 -12.34
N ASN A 206 -2.38 7.90 -11.93
CA ASN A 206 -3.00 6.78 -12.61
C ASN A 206 -4.52 6.81 -12.47
N ASP A 207 -5.24 6.37 -13.50
CA ASP A 207 -6.69 6.25 -13.46
C ASP A 207 -7.13 5.04 -12.65
N VAL A 208 -6.34 3.96 -12.72
CA VAL A 208 -6.62 2.69 -12.04
C VAL A 208 -5.35 2.07 -11.48
N ALA A 209 -5.50 1.39 -10.34
CA ALA A 209 -4.52 0.48 -9.77
C ALA A 209 -5.20 -0.85 -9.45
N VAL A 210 -4.59 -1.96 -9.84
CA VAL A 210 -5.09 -3.31 -9.54
C VAL A 210 -4.06 -4.04 -8.68
N LEU A 211 -4.47 -4.45 -7.48
CA LEU A 211 -3.66 -5.27 -6.59
C LEU A 211 -4.09 -6.74 -6.72
N LEU A 212 -3.14 -7.59 -7.07
CA LEU A 212 -3.27 -9.04 -7.15
C LEU A 212 -2.48 -9.68 -6.00
N ARG A 213 -3.10 -10.64 -5.29
CA ARG A 213 -2.48 -11.30 -4.13
C ARG A 213 -2.77 -12.80 -4.14
N SER A 214 -1.75 -13.63 -4.06
CA SER A 214 -1.89 -15.09 -4.05
C SER A 214 -0.66 -15.78 -3.41
N ASP A 215 -0.85 -17.00 -2.91
CA ASP A 215 0.26 -17.89 -2.54
C ASP A 215 0.94 -18.53 -3.78
N SER A 216 0.41 -18.30 -4.99
CA SER A 216 0.90 -18.84 -6.25
C SER A 216 1.21 -17.73 -7.26
N LEU A 217 2.43 -17.71 -7.78
CA LEU A 217 2.83 -16.80 -8.85
C LEU A 217 2.05 -17.05 -10.14
N ASP A 218 1.70 -18.32 -10.42
CA ASP A 218 0.88 -18.67 -11.59
C ASP A 218 -0.52 -18.06 -11.52
N ASN A 219 -1.13 -18.00 -10.34
CA ASN A 219 -2.43 -17.36 -10.15
C ASN A 219 -2.33 -15.83 -10.38
N ILE A 220 -1.26 -15.20 -9.89
CA ILE A 220 -0.97 -13.78 -10.18
C ILE A 220 -0.87 -13.56 -11.68
N THR A 221 -0.07 -14.39 -12.36
CA THR A 221 0.13 -14.30 -13.81
C THR A 221 -1.18 -14.50 -14.58
N ALA A 222 -2.02 -15.48 -14.17
CA ALA A 222 -3.32 -15.71 -14.78
C ALA A 222 -4.25 -14.48 -14.61
N GLY A 223 -4.32 -13.89 -13.42
CA GLY A 223 -5.07 -12.67 -13.15
C GLY A 223 -4.57 -11.48 -13.95
N ALA A 224 -3.28 -11.23 -13.96
CA ALA A 224 -2.67 -10.14 -14.73
C ALA A 224 -2.95 -10.29 -16.25
N ASN A 225 -2.84 -11.51 -16.77
CA ASN A 225 -3.15 -11.77 -18.18
C ASN A 225 -4.63 -11.54 -18.51
N ALA A 226 -5.56 -11.95 -17.65
CA ALA A 226 -6.99 -11.72 -17.87
C ALA A 226 -7.34 -10.23 -17.89
N LEU A 227 -6.72 -9.44 -17.01
CA LEU A 227 -7.04 -8.03 -16.84
C LEU A 227 -6.29 -7.11 -17.82
N PHE A 228 -5.04 -7.45 -18.15
CA PHE A 228 -4.14 -6.59 -18.94
C PHE A 228 -3.66 -7.21 -20.26
N GLY A 229 -3.99 -8.47 -20.53
CA GLY A 229 -3.73 -9.11 -21.82
C GLY A 229 -4.65 -8.57 -22.92
N THR A 230 -4.27 -8.80 -24.20
CA THR A 230 -4.97 -8.29 -25.39
C THR A 230 -5.71 -9.36 -26.18
N GLY A 231 -5.90 -10.55 -25.61
CA GLY A 231 -6.66 -11.64 -26.23
C GLY A 231 -8.17 -11.43 -26.18
N VAL A 232 -8.91 -12.36 -26.80
CA VAL A 232 -10.37 -12.44 -26.68
C VAL A 232 -10.72 -12.70 -25.21
N ASP A 233 -11.76 -12.07 -24.70
CA ASP A 233 -12.20 -12.16 -23.29
C ASP A 233 -11.22 -11.54 -22.25
N GLN A 234 -10.22 -10.76 -22.69
CA GLN A 234 -9.30 -10.01 -21.83
C GLN A 234 -9.66 -8.52 -21.83
N ALA A 235 -9.28 -7.82 -20.74
CA ALA A 235 -9.62 -6.42 -20.55
C ALA A 235 -8.49 -5.43 -20.90
N GLY A 236 -7.34 -5.90 -21.35
CA GLY A 236 -6.15 -5.08 -21.56
C GLY A 236 -6.30 -3.95 -22.58
N SER A 237 -7.23 -4.07 -23.53
CA SER A 237 -7.54 -2.98 -24.47
C SER A 237 -8.08 -1.72 -23.79
N LEU A 238 -8.63 -1.85 -22.58
CA LEU A 238 -9.16 -0.75 -21.78
C LEU A 238 -8.07 0.14 -21.18
N PHE A 239 -6.82 -0.37 -21.14
CA PHE A 239 -5.76 0.19 -20.32
C PHE A 239 -4.47 0.44 -21.09
N THR A 240 -3.75 1.48 -20.68
CA THR A 240 -2.32 1.66 -20.96
C THR A 240 -1.59 1.51 -19.63
N VAL A 241 -0.90 0.38 -19.44
CA VAL A 241 -0.14 0.09 -18.23
C VAL A 241 0.97 1.12 -18.05
N THR A 242 1.05 1.70 -16.86
CA THR A 242 2.07 2.69 -16.48
C THR A 242 3.17 2.08 -15.61
N SER A 243 2.83 1.13 -14.74
CA SER A 243 3.82 0.35 -13.99
C SER A 243 3.29 -1.02 -13.61
N ILE A 244 4.22 -1.96 -13.40
CA ILE A 244 3.98 -3.27 -12.78
C ILE A 244 4.95 -3.36 -11.62
N ARG A 245 4.42 -3.55 -10.41
CA ARG A 245 5.18 -3.60 -9.16
C ARG A 245 4.96 -4.94 -8.51
N ARG A 246 6.04 -5.65 -8.25
CA ARG A 246 6.01 -7.01 -7.70
C ARG A 246 6.69 -7.06 -6.36
N GLY A 247 6.26 -8.05 -5.59
CA GLY A 247 6.90 -8.31 -4.33
C GLY A 247 6.32 -9.53 -3.63
N PHE A 248 6.71 -9.67 -2.39
CA PHE A 248 6.40 -10.86 -1.61
C PHE A 248 6.24 -10.52 -0.13
N ALA A 249 5.41 -11.30 0.56
CA ALA A 249 5.32 -11.21 2.01
C ALA A 249 6.55 -11.85 2.66
N GLY A 250 7.01 -11.25 3.76
CA GLY A 250 8.23 -11.69 4.46
C GLY A 250 8.10 -12.96 5.29
N GLY A 251 6.89 -13.44 5.53
CA GLY A 251 6.56 -14.47 6.52
C GLY A 251 6.85 -15.93 6.15
N GLY A 252 7.74 -16.21 5.23
CA GLY A 252 8.14 -17.57 4.87
C GLY A 252 9.50 -17.95 5.43
N PHE A 253 9.67 -19.23 5.83
CA PHE A 253 10.94 -19.76 6.32
C PHE A 253 11.31 -21.06 5.62
N TYR A 254 12.57 -21.19 5.23
CA TYR A 254 13.13 -22.42 4.70
C TYR A 254 14.57 -22.60 5.18
N GLY A 255 14.87 -23.78 5.70
CA GLY A 255 16.23 -24.05 6.20
C GLY A 255 16.67 -23.17 7.37
N GLY A 256 15.72 -22.68 8.20
CA GLY A 256 15.99 -21.81 9.35
C GLY A 256 16.29 -20.34 9.00
N GLN A 257 16.06 -19.95 7.74
CA GLN A 257 16.23 -18.57 7.29
C GLN A 257 14.93 -18.02 6.73
N SER A 258 14.65 -16.75 7.01
CA SER A 258 13.49 -16.07 6.45
C SER A 258 13.60 -15.97 4.93
N LEU A 259 12.45 -15.90 4.28
CA LEU A 259 12.35 -15.66 2.84
C LEU A 259 13.14 -14.40 2.44
N LEU A 260 13.05 -13.36 3.26
CA LEU A 260 13.72 -12.08 3.02
C LEU A 260 15.24 -12.20 2.98
N CYS A 261 15.83 -12.87 3.97
CA CYS A 261 17.28 -13.11 3.98
C CYS A 261 17.75 -13.84 2.74
N GLN A 262 16.97 -14.83 2.30
CA GLN A 262 17.31 -15.63 1.14
C GLN A 262 17.18 -14.83 -0.15
N MET A 263 16.10 -14.06 -0.29
CA MET A 263 15.85 -13.21 -1.45
C MET A 263 16.88 -12.08 -1.59
N ALA A 264 17.21 -11.39 -0.48
CA ALA A 264 18.21 -10.33 -0.47
C ALA A 264 19.60 -10.84 -0.88
N ARG A 265 20.00 -12.00 -0.37
CA ARG A 265 21.27 -12.63 -0.73
C ARG A 265 21.30 -13.09 -2.19
N ALA A 266 20.22 -13.71 -2.67
CA ALA A 266 20.11 -14.14 -4.06
C ALA A 266 20.14 -12.95 -5.04
N ALA A 267 19.66 -11.80 -4.63
CA ALA A 267 19.64 -10.56 -5.39
C ALA A 267 20.94 -9.73 -5.25
N ASN A 268 21.89 -10.16 -4.44
CA ASN A 268 23.10 -9.42 -4.10
C ASN A 268 22.81 -8.00 -3.58
N ILE A 269 21.81 -7.87 -2.72
CA ILE A 269 21.48 -6.58 -2.11
C ILE A 269 22.62 -6.17 -1.16
N PRO A 270 23.07 -4.90 -1.19
CA PRO A 270 24.08 -4.40 -0.25
C PRO A 270 23.63 -4.62 1.20
N ALA A 271 24.56 -5.02 2.08
CA ALA A 271 24.33 -5.32 3.50
C ALA A 271 23.33 -6.47 3.78
N ALA A 272 23.01 -7.30 2.78
CA ALA A 272 22.12 -8.46 2.95
C ALA A 272 22.59 -9.47 4.00
N GLU A 273 23.90 -9.55 4.27
CA GLU A 273 24.51 -10.39 5.29
C GLU A 273 24.13 -9.99 6.72
N HIS A 274 23.75 -8.74 6.92
CA HIS A 274 23.37 -8.20 8.25
C HIS A 274 21.88 -8.38 8.57
N ILE A 275 21.07 -8.79 7.59
CA ILE A 275 19.63 -9.04 7.82
C ILE A 275 19.50 -10.22 8.78
N PRO A 276 18.79 -10.09 9.93
CA PRO A 276 18.54 -11.19 10.84
C PRO A 276 17.85 -12.37 10.15
N LEU A 277 18.23 -13.60 10.52
CA LEU A 277 17.78 -14.82 9.84
C LEU A 277 16.27 -15.07 9.91
N ASN A 278 15.60 -14.45 10.84
CA ASN A 278 14.17 -14.54 11.10
C ASN A 278 13.40 -13.24 10.78
N ALA A 279 14.04 -12.26 10.14
CA ALA A 279 13.42 -11.01 9.76
C ALA A 279 12.25 -11.21 8.79
N GLU A 280 11.15 -10.48 8.97
CA GLU A 280 10.01 -10.40 8.06
C GLU A 280 10.07 -9.15 7.15
N LEU A 281 10.91 -8.18 7.50
CA LEU A 281 11.21 -6.98 6.73
C LEU A 281 12.71 -6.89 6.48
N PHE A 282 13.14 -6.30 5.37
CA PHE A 282 14.56 -6.12 5.07
C PHE A 282 15.31 -5.35 6.15
N MET A 283 14.63 -4.46 6.86
CA MET A 283 15.20 -3.71 7.98
C MET A 283 15.38 -4.54 9.27
N GLY A 284 15.06 -5.83 9.26
CA GLY A 284 15.38 -6.75 10.35
C GLY A 284 14.33 -6.87 11.46
N PHE A 285 13.17 -6.27 11.27
CA PHE A 285 12.07 -6.36 12.22
C PHE A 285 10.96 -7.26 11.71
N THR A 286 10.14 -7.78 12.63
CA THR A 286 8.88 -8.40 12.29
C THR A 286 7.82 -7.29 12.15
N SER A 287 6.92 -7.42 11.19
CA SER A 287 5.75 -6.54 11.09
C SER A 287 4.68 -6.87 12.14
N SER A 288 4.94 -7.83 12.95
CA SER A 288 4.04 -8.56 13.83
C SER A 288 3.72 -7.84 15.12
N HIS A 289 3.49 -6.56 15.08
CA HIS A 289 2.77 -5.97 16.18
C HIS A 289 1.32 -6.41 16.07
N ALA A 290 0.85 -7.30 16.95
CA ALA A 290 -0.56 -7.70 16.98
C ALA A 290 -1.50 -6.49 17.06
N ALA A 291 -1.01 -5.41 17.70
CA ALA A 291 -1.68 -4.13 17.79
C ALA A 291 -1.45 -3.20 16.57
N ALA A 292 -0.63 -3.55 15.59
CA ALA A 292 -0.37 -2.71 14.41
C ALA A 292 -1.38 -2.94 13.28
N LEU A 293 -2.13 -4.03 13.32
CA LEU A 293 -3.22 -4.32 12.39
C LEU A 293 -4.56 -4.09 13.09
N GLY A 294 -5.40 -3.25 12.51
CA GLY A 294 -6.76 -3.05 12.98
C GLY A 294 -7.62 -4.28 12.77
N PRO A 295 -8.80 -4.35 13.40
CA PRO A 295 -9.83 -5.33 13.09
C PRO A 295 -10.23 -5.26 11.61
N THR A 296 -10.62 -6.39 11.03
CA THR A 296 -10.77 -6.57 9.58
C THR A 296 -11.65 -5.50 8.91
N LEU A 297 -12.75 -5.10 9.53
CA LEU A 297 -13.71 -4.17 8.92
C LEU A 297 -13.48 -2.70 9.27
N ILE A 298 -12.57 -2.39 10.19
CA ILE A 298 -12.40 -1.01 10.69
C ILE A 298 -11.90 -0.04 9.60
N CYS A 299 -11.27 -0.56 8.55
CA CYS A 299 -10.78 0.23 7.42
C CYS A 299 -11.85 0.56 6.38
N ASN A 300 -13.07 0.00 6.49
CA ASN A 300 -14.17 0.33 5.60
C ASN A 300 -14.68 1.75 5.87
N MET A 301 -15.12 2.44 4.83
CA MET A 301 -15.58 3.83 4.91
C MET A 301 -16.76 4.03 5.88
N GLU A 302 -17.67 3.05 5.94
CA GLU A 302 -18.88 3.12 6.74
C GLU A 302 -18.73 2.61 8.18
N SER A 303 -17.59 1.98 8.53
CA SER A 303 -17.49 1.27 9.83
C SER A 303 -17.51 2.21 11.02
N LEU A 304 -16.69 3.25 11.00
CA LEU A 304 -16.60 4.18 12.13
C LEU A 304 -17.72 5.21 12.10
N PRO A 305 -18.53 5.32 13.17
CA PRO A 305 -19.68 6.23 13.21
C PRO A 305 -19.28 7.69 12.94
N GLY A 306 -19.98 8.31 11.99
CA GLY A 306 -19.82 9.73 11.69
C GLY A 306 -18.48 10.09 11.03
N LEU A 307 -17.67 9.11 10.61
CA LEU A 307 -16.42 9.39 9.91
C LEU A 307 -16.65 9.75 8.44
N THR A 308 -17.52 9.00 7.77
CA THR A 308 -17.93 9.28 6.38
C THR A 308 -19.45 9.28 6.24
N ASP A 309 -19.93 9.70 5.08
CA ASP A 309 -21.36 9.68 4.71
C ASP A 309 -21.82 8.32 4.13
N GLN A 310 -21.00 7.27 4.21
CA GLN A 310 -21.30 6.00 3.54
C GLN A 310 -22.23 5.06 4.33
N TRP A 311 -22.47 5.32 5.60
CA TRP A 311 -23.49 4.58 6.37
C TRP A 311 -24.85 5.27 6.31
N PRO A 312 -26.01 4.51 6.19
CA PRO A 312 -26.08 3.05 6.03
C PRO A 312 -26.19 2.58 4.58
N ASN A 313 -26.29 3.44 3.59
CA ASN A 313 -26.61 3.09 2.19
C ASN A 313 -25.78 3.88 1.16
N GLY A 314 -24.56 4.26 1.52
CA GLY A 314 -23.67 4.93 0.57
C GLY A 314 -23.27 4.04 -0.59
N TYR A 315 -23.04 4.61 -1.76
CA TYR A 315 -22.60 3.88 -2.96
C TYR A 315 -21.27 3.13 -2.74
N PHE A 316 -20.39 3.71 -1.94
CA PHE A 316 -19.07 3.15 -1.62
C PHE A 316 -19.05 2.39 -0.28
N GLN A 317 -20.21 2.08 0.31
CA GLN A 317 -20.28 1.20 1.49
C GLN A 317 -19.57 -0.12 1.21
N HIS A 318 -18.80 -0.67 2.15
CA HIS A 318 -17.86 -1.79 2.00
C HIS A 318 -16.62 -1.46 1.13
N GLY A 319 -16.45 -0.20 0.76
CA GLY A 319 -15.23 0.31 0.14
C GLY A 319 -14.27 0.88 1.16
N THR A 320 -13.11 1.28 0.67
CA THR A 320 -12.02 1.88 1.46
C THR A 320 -11.20 2.83 0.59
N THR A 321 -10.26 3.55 1.17
CA THR A 321 -9.17 4.17 0.41
C THR A 321 -7.91 3.31 0.50
N MET A 322 -7.07 3.37 -0.51
CA MET A 322 -5.78 2.72 -0.54
C MET A 322 -4.69 3.75 -0.81
N HIS A 323 -3.71 3.81 0.08
CA HIS A 323 -2.46 4.51 -0.20
C HIS A 323 -1.46 3.52 -0.77
N LEU A 324 -0.72 3.93 -1.80
CA LEU A 324 0.35 3.18 -2.43
C LEU A 324 1.58 4.06 -2.56
N SER A 325 2.70 3.63 -1.96
CA SER A 325 4.03 4.24 -2.14
C SER A 325 5.05 3.18 -2.51
N HIS A 326 6.04 3.55 -3.32
CA HIS A 326 7.24 2.75 -3.51
C HIS A 326 8.37 3.38 -2.71
N LEU A 327 8.88 2.63 -1.74
CA LEU A 327 9.97 3.03 -0.87
C LEU A 327 11.25 2.29 -1.29
N PHE A 328 12.33 3.02 -1.42
CA PHE A 328 13.68 2.46 -1.47
C PHE A 328 14.24 2.38 -0.04
N GLU A 329 14.86 1.27 0.31
CA GLU A 329 15.48 1.02 1.61
C GLU A 329 17.00 1.01 1.48
N ASP A 330 17.67 2.00 2.07
CA ASP A 330 19.12 2.03 2.19
C ASP A 330 19.58 1.09 3.31
N LEU A 331 19.70 -0.20 2.98
CA LEU A 331 20.11 -1.21 3.95
C LEU A 331 21.57 -1.04 4.39
N GLN A 332 22.42 -0.51 3.53
CA GLN A 332 23.81 -0.24 3.91
C GLN A 332 23.85 0.86 4.98
N GLY A 333 23.15 1.96 4.76
CA GLY A 333 23.02 3.02 5.75
C GLY A 333 22.37 2.51 7.05
N TRP A 334 21.40 1.61 6.95
CA TRP A 334 20.70 1.05 8.10
C TRP A 334 21.54 0.10 8.95
N TYR A 335 22.27 -0.82 8.34
CA TYR A 335 23.02 -1.86 9.07
C TYR A 335 24.47 -1.47 9.37
N GLU A 336 25.13 -0.72 8.47
CA GLU A 336 26.53 -0.38 8.61
C GLU A 336 26.77 1.01 9.24
N GLY A 337 25.72 1.79 9.41
CA GLY A 337 25.75 3.14 9.94
C GLY A 337 25.70 4.18 8.83
N HIS A 338 25.03 5.27 9.09
CA HIS A 338 24.89 6.41 8.21
C HIS A 338 25.65 7.61 8.78
N GLU A 339 26.22 8.48 7.93
CA GLU A 339 26.96 9.66 8.40
C GLU A 339 26.14 10.59 9.29
N VAL A 340 24.82 10.71 9.01
CA VAL A 340 23.90 11.59 9.72
C VAL A 340 23.30 10.92 10.97
N ALA A 341 22.91 9.63 10.84
CA ALA A 341 22.34 8.85 11.94
C ALA A 341 23.04 7.50 12.00
N ASN A 342 23.77 7.24 13.06
CA ASN A 342 24.50 5.98 13.21
C ASN A 342 23.56 4.86 13.68
N PHE A 343 23.08 4.06 12.74
CA PHE A 343 22.21 2.90 12.99
C PHE A 343 22.97 1.57 13.09
N SER A 344 24.28 1.58 13.14
CA SER A 344 25.09 0.35 13.17
C SER A 344 24.78 -0.57 14.35
N ARG A 345 24.35 0.00 15.48
CA ARG A 345 23.96 -0.79 16.67
C ARG A 345 22.48 -1.14 16.63
N PHE A 346 22.16 -2.36 17.06
CA PHE A 346 20.77 -2.83 17.12
C PHE A 346 19.87 -1.93 17.98
N SER A 347 20.37 -1.45 19.13
CA SER A 347 19.62 -0.53 20.00
C SER A 347 19.25 0.80 19.32
N ASP A 348 20.13 1.32 18.46
CA ASP A 348 19.83 2.56 17.73
C ASP A 348 18.77 2.32 16.66
N ARG A 349 18.81 1.15 16.00
CA ARG A 349 17.76 0.73 15.06
C ARG A 349 16.41 0.54 15.76
N LEU A 350 16.38 -0.07 16.94
CA LEU A 350 15.15 -0.19 17.75
C LEU A 350 14.54 1.17 18.09
N ARG A 351 15.38 2.10 18.53
CA ARG A 351 14.95 3.46 18.88
C ARG A 351 14.39 4.21 17.71
N ALA A 352 15.01 4.08 16.54
CA ALA A 352 14.53 4.70 15.30
C ALA A 352 13.23 4.09 14.79
N ALA A 353 13.12 2.76 14.84
CA ALA A 353 11.97 2.03 14.31
C ALA A 353 10.73 2.16 15.19
N PHE A 354 10.90 2.10 16.48
CA PHE A 354 9.78 1.96 17.40
C PHE A 354 9.62 3.16 18.32
N ARG A 355 10.51 3.32 19.31
CA ARG A 355 10.42 4.37 20.30
C ARG A 355 11.80 4.67 20.90
N PRO A 356 12.16 5.95 21.15
CA PRO A 356 13.37 6.29 21.86
C PRO A 356 13.33 5.73 23.30
N GLY A 357 14.50 5.48 23.87
CA GLY A 357 14.61 4.91 25.21
C GLY A 357 14.49 3.38 25.29
N LEU A 358 14.12 2.71 24.20
CA LEU A 358 14.16 1.25 24.13
C LEU A 358 15.61 0.76 24.14
N ASP A 359 15.89 -0.23 24.97
CA ASP A 359 17.21 -0.86 25.08
C ASP A 359 17.04 -2.36 25.31
N PHE A 360 17.19 -3.12 24.22
CA PHE A 360 17.07 -4.56 24.24
C PHE A 360 18.39 -5.21 23.82
N PRO A 361 18.69 -6.39 24.38
CA PRO A 361 19.81 -7.19 23.90
C PRO A 361 19.67 -7.52 22.41
N GLU A 362 20.77 -7.51 21.70
CA GLU A 362 20.82 -7.94 20.31
C GLU A 362 20.30 -9.38 20.19
N GLY A 363 19.48 -9.63 19.15
CA GLY A 363 18.81 -10.91 18.96
C GLY A 363 17.45 -11.05 19.63
N THR A 364 16.97 -10.01 20.32
CA THR A 364 15.59 -9.94 20.82
C THR A 364 14.69 -9.38 19.71
N GLU A 365 13.88 -10.23 19.09
CA GLU A 365 13.18 -9.89 17.85
C GLU A 365 11.73 -9.47 18.05
N THR A 366 11.14 -9.85 19.15
CA THR A 366 9.78 -9.47 19.55
C THR A 366 9.83 -8.53 20.73
N LEU A 367 9.43 -7.29 20.47
CA LEU A 367 9.25 -6.32 21.54
C LEU A 367 7.96 -6.66 22.30
N PRO A 368 7.98 -6.62 23.65
CA PRO A 368 6.77 -6.75 24.43
C PRO A 368 5.74 -5.70 23.99
N GLU A 369 4.52 -6.14 23.69
CA GLU A 369 3.47 -5.32 23.10
C GLU A 369 3.22 -4.00 23.86
N GLY A 370 3.22 -4.03 25.18
CA GLY A 370 3.00 -2.85 26.03
C GLY A 370 4.13 -1.81 26.00
N MET A 371 5.34 -2.14 25.52
CA MET A 371 6.46 -1.19 25.50
C MET A 371 6.48 -0.27 24.28
N MET A 372 5.68 -0.59 23.25
CA MET A 372 5.66 0.18 22.02
C MET A 372 4.40 1.03 21.85
N GLN A 373 3.43 0.87 22.72
CA GLN A 373 2.20 1.65 22.66
C GLN A 373 2.45 3.08 23.11
N VAL A 374 2.22 4.00 22.21
CA VAL A 374 2.19 5.43 22.47
C VAL A 374 0.86 5.92 21.97
N GLU A 375 -0.05 6.25 22.87
CA GLU A 375 -1.42 6.60 22.53
C GLU A 375 -1.68 8.11 22.49
N SER A 376 -0.73 8.91 22.97
CA SER A 376 -0.91 10.37 23.05
C SER A 376 0.28 11.16 22.53
N GLU A 377 -0.03 12.36 22.03
CA GLU A 377 0.95 13.33 21.57
C GLU A 377 1.86 13.83 22.72
N GLU A 378 1.36 13.83 23.95
CA GLU A 378 2.12 14.20 25.16
C GLU A 378 3.26 13.22 25.40
N VAL A 379 3.01 11.92 25.21
CA VAL A 379 4.04 10.89 25.38
C VAL A 379 5.12 11.06 24.33
N VAL A 380 4.75 11.29 23.06
CA VAL A 380 5.74 11.56 22.00
C VAL A 380 6.55 12.81 22.27
N ALA A 381 5.91 13.88 22.77
CA ALA A 381 6.61 15.11 23.14
C ALA A 381 7.57 14.91 24.32
N ALA A 382 7.18 14.10 25.30
CA ALA A 382 8.04 13.75 26.42
C ALA A 382 9.24 12.91 25.98
N ASP A 383 9.05 11.95 25.09
CA ASP A 383 10.11 11.14 24.49
C ASP A 383 11.12 12.01 23.74
N LEU A 384 10.64 12.95 22.92
CA LEU A 384 11.50 13.91 22.23
C LEU A 384 12.30 14.77 23.21
N SER A 385 11.64 15.28 24.26
CA SER A 385 12.29 16.10 25.29
C SER A 385 13.37 15.35 26.05
N THR A 386 13.13 14.07 26.33
CA THR A 386 14.03 13.22 27.14
C THR A 386 15.20 12.67 26.32
N HIS A 387 14.93 12.28 25.09
CA HIS A 387 15.88 11.51 24.26
C HIS A 387 16.38 12.27 23.02
N GLY A 388 15.78 13.45 22.72
CA GLY A 388 16.14 14.24 21.54
C GLY A 388 15.72 13.59 20.21
N ALA A 389 14.87 12.58 20.23
CA ALA A 389 14.43 11.84 19.07
C ALA A 389 12.99 11.34 19.23
N VAL A 390 12.35 11.01 18.13
CA VAL A 390 11.10 10.25 18.06
C VAL A 390 11.33 8.97 17.27
N GLY A 391 10.64 7.89 17.63
CA GLY A 391 10.62 6.67 16.84
C GLY A 391 9.50 6.69 15.80
N HIS A 392 9.68 5.96 14.71
CA HIS A 392 8.68 5.87 13.63
C HIS A 392 7.31 5.41 14.15
N SER A 393 7.27 4.29 14.87
CA SER A 393 6.02 3.74 15.39
C SER A 393 5.39 4.65 16.45
N ALA A 394 6.18 5.19 17.39
CA ALA A 394 5.68 6.09 18.43
C ALA A 394 5.02 7.33 17.84
N ALA A 395 5.67 7.96 16.85
CA ALA A 395 5.18 9.21 16.25
C ALA A 395 3.78 9.09 15.64
N ILE A 396 3.46 7.95 15.02
CA ILE A 396 2.18 7.75 14.31
C ILE A 396 1.04 7.24 15.20
N GLN A 397 1.33 6.68 16.37
CA GLN A 397 0.31 6.07 17.25
C GLN A 397 -0.83 7.03 17.61
N PRO A 398 -0.58 8.30 17.98
CA PRO A 398 -1.64 9.24 18.35
C PRO A 398 -2.70 9.46 17.25
N VAL A 399 -2.34 9.26 15.99
CA VAL A 399 -3.20 9.58 14.84
C VAL A 399 -3.73 8.36 14.10
N THR A 400 -3.16 7.19 14.32
CA THR A 400 -3.55 5.94 13.64
C THR A 400 -4.38 5.01 14.50
N ARG A 401 -4.61 5.35 15.78
CA ARG A 401 -5.38 4.55 16.72
C ARG A 401 -6.64 5.26 17.20
N LEU A 402 -7.63 4.47 17.62
CA LEU A 402 -8.80 5.01 18.30
C LEU A 402 -8.39 5.64 19.62
N GLN A 403 -8.79 6.89 19.85
CA GLN A 403 -8.47 7.63 21.07
C GLN A 403 -9.46 7.33 22.22
N GLN A 404 -10.55 6.66 21.93
CA GLN A 404 -11.59 6.23 22.87
C GLN A 404 -12.23 4.93 22.41
N ASP A 405 -12.96 4.28 23.31
CA ASP A 405 -13.78 3.12 22.98
C ASP A 405 -14.83 3.50 21.94
N VAL A 406 -15.01 2.66 20.92
CA VAL A 406 -15.97 2.86 19.84
C VAL A 406 -16.80 1.59 19.63
N ILE A 407 -18.10 1.76 19.44
CA ILE A 407 -18.96 0.74 18.85
C ILE A 407 -19.17 1.15 17.39
N ASP A 408 -18.79 0.29 16.45
CA ASP A 408 -18.95 0.58 15.03
C ASP A 408 -20.45 0.53 14.60
N ASN A 409 -20.71 0.91 13.35
CA ASN A 409 -22.05 0.93 12.80
C ASN A 409 -22.69 -0.49 12.69
N TYR A 410 -21.88 -1.53 12.80
CA TYR A 410 -22.34 -2.94 12.82
C TYR A 410 -22.54 -3.51 14.22
N GLY A 411 -22.24 -2.74 15.27
CA GLY A 411 -22.36 -3.13 16.67
C GLY A 411 -21.13 -3.83 17.24
N ASN A 412 -19.99 -3.83 16.54
CA ASN A 412 -18.74 -4.36 17.07
C ASN A 412 -18.07 -3.36 18.00
N PHE A 413 -17.56 -3.83 19.12
CA PHE A 413 -16.85 -3.01 20.09
C PHE A 413 -15.34 -3.00 19.79
N TYR A 414 -14.76 -1.81 19.75
CA TYR A 414 -13.32 -1.58 19.62
C TYR A 414 -12.84 -0.71 20.78
N PRO A 415 -11.90 -1.21 21.60
CA PRO A 415 -11.34 -0.41 22.70
C PRO A 415 -10.43 0.72 22.18
N ALA A 416 -10.22 1.73 23.01
CA ALA A 416 -9.18 2.72 22.81
C ALA A 416 -7.82 2.03 22.53
N GLY A 417 -6.99 2.64 21.69
CA GLY A 417 -5.73 2.05 21.24
C GLY A 417 -5.86 1.07 20.05
N THR A 418 -7.07 0.74 19.60
CA THR A 418 -7.28 -0.10 18.42
C THR A 418 -6.73 0.61 17.17
N SER A 419 -5.90 -0.08 16.40
CA SER A 419 -5.36 0.42 15.13
C SER A 419 -6.46 0.47 14.05
N ILE A 420 -6.50 1.56 13.28
CA ILE A 420 -7.49 1.75 12.22
C ILE A 420 -6.98 1.24 10.86
N PRO A 421 -5.73 1.55 10.44
CA PRO A 421 -5.26 1.16 9.12
C PRO A 421 -5.05 -0.36 9.01
N GLN A 422 -5.38 -0.89 7.85
CA GLN A 422 -5.09 -2.26 7.44
C GLN A 422 -3.89 -2.24 6.48
N ARG A 423 -2.74 -2.66 6.96
CA ARG A 423 -1.53 -2.76 6.15
C ARG A 423 -1.62 -3.98 5.23
N ALA A 424 -1.25 -3.77 3.98
CA ALA A 424 -1.09 -4.80 2.96
C ALA A 424 0.22 -4.58 2.19
N ASP A 425 1.16 -3.93 2.84
CA ASP A 425 2.51 -3.69 2.35
C ASP A 425 3.26 -5.01 2.12
N PHE A 426 4.16 -4.98 1.16
CA PHE A 426 4.96 -6.14 0.80
C PHE A 426 6.37 -5.73 0.35
N ASN A 427 7.34 -6.58 0.68
CA ASN A 427 8.72 -6.37 0.31
C ASN A 427 8.91 -6.49 -1.19
N THR A 428 9.81 -5.70 -1.74
CA THR A 428 10.11 -5.72 -3.17
C THR A 428 11.61 -5.70 -3.43
N LEU A 429 11.98 -6.23 -4.59
CA LEU A 429 13.30 -6.09 -5.20
C LEU A 429 13.22 -5.28 -6.51
N ASP A 430 12.06 -4.69 -6.80
CA ASP A 430 11.90 -3.79 -7.93
C ASP A 430 12.76 -2.53 -7.72
N ASN A 431 13.56 -2.21 -8.71
CA ASN A 431 14.32 -0.98 -8.68
C ASN A 431 13.40 0.20 -9.05
N PRO A 432 13.07 1.11 -8.12
CA PRO A 432 12.12 2.19 -8.37
C PRO A 432 12.63 3.21 -9.40
N PHE A 433 13.91 3.20 -9.69
CA PHE A 433 14.52 4.12 -10.65
C PHE A 433 14.46 3.59 -12.08
N TYR A 434 14.14 2.33 -12.26
CA TYR A 434 14.06 1.67 -13.56
C TYR A 434 12.63 1.66 -14.15
N TYR A 435 11.63 1.68 -13.31
CA TYR A 435 10.20 1.62 -13.70
C TYR A 435 9.49 2.97 -13.58
N SER A 436 10.21 4.07 -13.71
CA SER A 436 9.56 5.36 -13.68
C SER A 436 8.73 5.57 -14.96
N ALA A 437 7.59 6.26 -14.83
CA ALA A 437 6.81 6.68 -15.99
C ALA A 437 7.58 7.69 -16.88
N ASN A 438 8.72 8.15 -16.42
CA ASN A 438 9.62 9.06 -17.14
C ASN A 438 11.00 8.40 -17.33
N PRO A 439 11.28 7.84 -18.53
CA PRO A 439 12.56 7.18 -18.80
C PRO A 439 13.79 8.06 -18.57
N SER A 440 13.65 9.38 -18.57
CA SER A 440 14.76 10.29 -18.28
C SER A 440 15.20 10.26 -16.81
N LEU A 441 14.38 9.72 -15.93
CA LEU A 441 14.67 9.50 -14.52
C LEU A 441 15.28 8.12 -14.24
N ASP A 442 15.25 7.21 -15.21
CA ASP A 442 15.81 5.85 -15.10
C ASP A 442 17.33 5.91 -15.25
N ARG A 443 18.01 6.45 -14.23
CA ARG A 443 19.46 6.67 -14.22
C ARG A 443 20.26 5.54 -13.61
N TYR A 444 19.60 4.58 -13.00
CA TYR A 444 20.22 3.50 -12.26
C TYR A 444 20.22 2.21 -13.08
N ALA A 445 21.20 1.37 -12.82
CA ALA A 445 21.29 0.07 -13.48
C ALA A 445 20.06 -0.80 -13.15
N GLN A 446 19.74 -1.76 -14.03
CA GLN A 446 18.69 -2.75 -13.85
C GLN A 446 18.98 -3.77 -12.72
N SER A 447 19.64 -3.34 -11.68
CA SER A 447 19.95 -4.20 -10.54
C SER A 447 18.78 -4.19 -9.55
N PRO A 448 18.47 -5.31 -8.90
CA PRO A 448 17.53 -5.33 -7.81
C PRO A 448 17.90 -4.31 -6.73
N ALA A 449 16.87 -3.72 -6.11
CA ALA A 449 17.01 -2.80 -5.00
C ALA A 449 16.07 -3.23 -3.86
N ALA A 450 16.55 -3.21 -2.63
CA ALA A 450 15.68 -3.45 -1.48
C ALA A 450 14.67 -2.33 -1.34
N GLY A 451 13.42 -2.70 -1.08
CA GLY A 451 12.37 -1.74 -0.91
C GLY A 451 11.06 -2.33 -0.38
N LEU A 452 10.10 -1.46 -0.24
CA LEU A 452 8.77 -1.78 0.21
C LEU A 452 7.74 -1.11 -0.71
N HIS A 453 6.81 -1.87 -1.23
CA HIS A 453 5.56 -1.30 -1.70
C HIS A 453 4.67 -1.10 -0.47
N PHE A 454 4.72 0.12 0.09
CA PHE A 454 3.90 0.48 1.23
C PHE A 454 2.47 0.68 0.76
N LEU A 455 1.60 -0.21 1.20
CA LEU A 455 0.20 -0.25 0.85
C LEU A 455 -0.62 -0.34 2.11
N VAL A 456 -1.56 0.61 2.28
CA VAL A 456 -2.43 0.64 3.44
C VAL A 456 -3.85 1.01 3.05
N PHE A 457 -4.80 0.26 3.58
CA PHE A 457 -6.23 0.55 3.51
C PHE A 457 -6.66 1.34 4.75
N ALA A 458 -7.47 2.36 4.55
CA ALA A 458 -8.02 3.19 5.60
C ALA A 458 -9.37 3.78 5.18
N PRO A 459 -10.27 4.12 6.11
CA PRO A 459 -11.58 4.68 5.78
C PRO A 459 -11.51 5.93 4.90
N THR A 460 -10.46 6.73 5.09
CA THR A 460 -10.20 7.94 4.30
C THR A 460 -8.69 8.11 4.06
N SER A 461 -8.31 8.78 2.98
CA SER A 461 -6.91 9.07 2.66
C SER A 461 -6.24 10.02 3.66
N ASP A 462 -7.03 10.80 4.41
CA ASP A 462 -6.55 11.66 5.49
C ASP A 462 -5.83 10.89 6.60
N ALA A 463 -6.17 9.61 6.80
CA ALA A 463 -5.52 8.78 7.81
C ALA A 463 -4.01 8.60 7.53
N PHE A 464 -3.63 8.33 6.27
CA PHE A 464 -2.22 8.27 5.87
C PHE A 464 -1.57 9.65 5.96
N HIS A 465 -2.25 10.68 5.47
CA HIS A 465 -1.75 12.06 5.47
C HIS A 465 -1.35 12.49 6.89
N ARG A 466 -2.23 12.30 7.86
CA ARG A 466 -1.94 12.64 9.27
C ARG A 466 -0.84 11.77 9.87
N GLY A 467 -0.82 10.47 9.56
CA GLY A 467 0.26 9.59 10.00
C GLY A 467 1.62 10.09 9.51
N ARG A 468 1.70 10.50 8.26
CA ARG A 468 2.95 11.00 7.67
C ARG A 468 3.36 12.35 8.23
N LEU A 469 2.41 13.27 8.46
CA LEU A 469 2.68 14.55 9.13
C LEU A 469 3.14 14.35 10.58
N ALA A 470 2.59 13.36 11.29
CA ALA A 470 3.00 13.04 12.65
C ALA A 470 4.48 12.59 12.72
N MET A 471 4.96 11.87 11.71
CA MET A 471 6.39 11.56 11.57
C MET A 471 7.26 12.81 11.43
N ASP A 472 6.70 13.89 10.91
CA ASP A 472 7.34 15.21 10.79
C ASP A 472 7.06 16.13 12.00
N GLY A 473 6.44 15.58 13.06
CA GLY A 473 6.14 16.30 14.29
C GLY A 473 4.89 17.16 14.25
N HIS A 474 4.03 17.04 13.23
CA HIS A 474 2.81 17.82 13.09
C HIS A 474 1.58 16.99 13.45
N TYR A 475 0.81 17.43 14.44
CA TYR A 475 -0.36 16.71 14.93
C TYR A 475 -1.67 17.48 14.72
N PRO A 476 -2.80 16.77 14.59
CA PRO A 476 -4.12 17.38 14.37
C PRO A 476 -4.60 18.31 15.49
N SER A 477 -4.09 18.14 16.71
CA SER A 477 -4.35 19.06 17.84
C SER A 477 -3.80 20.46 17.63
N GLY A 478 -2.95 20.67 16.61
CA GLY A 478 -2.15 21.88 16.41
C GLY A 478 -0.79 21.81 17.09
N ARG A 479 -0.47 20.71 17.79
CA ARG A 479 0.86 20.52 18.35
C ARG A 479 1.90 20.35 17.25
N VAL A 480 2.99 21.10 17.38
CA VAL A 480 4.16 20.97 16.50
C VAL A 480 5.38 20.63 17.36
N LEU A 481 5.98 19.50 17.09
CA LEU A 481 7.27 19.12 17.67
C LEU A 481 8.39 19.66 16.78
N THR A 482 9.32 20.39 17.37
CA THR A 482 10.44 20.97 16.63
C THR A 482 11.49 19.90 16.35
N LEU A 483 11.31 19.14 15.27
CA LEU A 483 12.27 18.14 14.78
C LEU A 483 13.35 18.77 13.89
N HIS A 484 13.07 19.95 13.30
CA HIS A 484 13.99 20.66 12.41
C HIS A 484 15.26 21.14 13.15
N PRO A 485 16.46 21.03 12.57
CA PRO A 485 16.70 20.64 11.16
C PRO A 485 16.74 19.11 10.94
N ARG A 486 16.41 18.32 11.91
CA ARG A 486 16.66 16.89 11.98
C ARG A 486 15.43 16.00 11.67
N ALA A 487 14.34 16.53 11.12
CA ALA A 487 13.15 15.72 10.79
C ALA A 487 13.48 14.53 9.88
N PHE A 488 14.36 14.71 8.91
CA PHE A 488 14.82 13.66 8.00
C PHE A 488 15.80 12.66 8.65
N GLU A 489 16.33 12.96 9.84
CA GLU A 489 17.19 12.05 10.61
C GLU A 489 16.38 11.24 11.64
N MET A 490 15.09 11.53 11.82
CA MET A 490 14.24 10.89 12.81
C MET A 490 13.61 9.61 12.30
N GLY A 491 13.48 8.64 13.16
CA GLY A 491 12.88 7.35 12.85
C GLY A 491 13.52 6.74 11.59
N PHE A 492 12.70 6.36 10.62
CA PHE A 492 13.15 5.79 9.34
C PHE A 492 13.49 6.81 8.26
N ASN A 493 13.23 8.09 8.47
CA ASN A 493 13.36 9.11 7.42
C ASN A 493 14.78 9.18 6.82
N ALA A 494 15.81 8.77 7.57
CA ALA A 494 17.19 8.78 7.10
C ALA A 494 17.53 7.64 6.12
N VAL A 495 16.75 6.57 6.07
CA VAL A 495 17.04 5.35 5.31
C VAL A 495 15.90 4.85 4.43
N LEU A 496 14.69 5.41 4.60
CA LEU A 496 13.54 5.13 3.75
C LEU A 496 13.27 6.32 2.82
N PHE A 497 13.38 6.08 1.53
CA PHE A 497 13.21 7.11 0.51
C PHE A 497 11.98 6.81 -0.33
N THR A 498 10.97 7.68 -0.24
CA THR A 498 9.80 7.57 -1.09
C THR A 498 10.15 8.00 -2.51
N THR A 499 9.86 7.16 -3.49
CA THR A 499 10.08 7.48 -4.90
C THR A 499 8.79 7.78 -5.64
N HIS A 500 7.74 7.01 -5.39
CA HIS A 500 6.43 7.14 -6.03
C HIS A 500 5.33 7.10 -4.98
N ARG A 501 4.23 7.82 -5.24
CA ARG A 501 3.10 7.88 -4.30
C ARG A 501 1.80 8.20 -5.02
N GLN A 502 0.72 7.49 -4.64
CA GLN A 502 -0.65 7.79 -5.05
C GLN A 502 -1.66 7.33 -4.01
N ASN A 503 -2.78 8.06 -3.89
CA ASN A 503 -3.98 7.60 -3.22
C ASN A 503 -5.02 7.19 -4.25
N VAL A 504 -5.77 6.12 -3.96
CA VAL A 504 -6.84 5.61 -4.82
C VAL A 504 -8.04 5.19 -3.99
N LEU A 505 -9.23 5.27 -4.59
CA LEU A 505 -10.48 4.82 -4.00
C LEU A 505 -10.71 3.36 -4.37
N VAL A 506 -11.00 2.52 -3.39
CA VAL A 506 -11.37 1.11 -3.56
C VAL A 506 -12.87 0.97 -3.37
N PRO A 507 -13.67 0.84 -4.42
CA PRO A 507 -15.10 0.62 -4.31
C PRO A 507 -15.42 -0.74 -3.68
N PRO A 508 -16.66 -0.98 -3.22
CA PRO A 508 -17.11 -2.33 -2.91
C PRO A 508 -17.08 -3.22 -4.15
N ARG A 509 -17.09 -4.52 -3.94
CA ARG A 509 -17.09 -5.51 -5.04
C ARG A 509 -18.21 -5.26 -6.07
N ALA A 510 -19.39 -4.86 -5.63
CA ALA A 510 -20.53 -4.60 -6.50
C ALA A 510 -20.30 -3.47 -7.51
N HIS A 511 -19.36 -2.57 -7.23
CA HIS A 511 -19.08 -1.37 -8.01
C HIS A 511 -17.59 -1.24 -8.40
N ARG A 512 -16.84 -2.35 -8.39
CA ARG A 512 -15.38 -2.33 -8.60
C ARG A 512 -14.95 -1.96 -10.02
N SER A 513 -15.77 -2.28 -11.01
CA SER A 513 -15.49 -2.04 -12.41
C SER A 513 -16.13 -0.73 -12.86
N PHE A 514 -15.32 0.26 -13.23
CA PHE A 514 -15.76 1.58 -13.69
C PHE A 514 -16.90 2.18 -12.83
N PRO A 515 -16.63 2.45 -11.52
CA PRO A 515 -17.65 2.91 -10.58
C PRO A 515 -18.39 4.15 -11.12
N LEU A 516 -19.71 4.22 -10.88
CA LEU A 516 -20.63 5.25 -11.33
C LEU A 516 -20.98 5.24 -12.83
N ALA A 517 -20.32 4.41 -13.65
CA ALA A 517 -20.62 4.34 -15.09
C ALA A 517 -22.06 3.93 -15.37
N GLU A 518 -22.66 3.09 -14.53
CA GLU A 518 -24.06 2.64 -14.63
C GLU A 518 -25.08 3.79 -14.55
N TYR A 519 -24.72 4.90 -13.89
CA TYR A 519 -25.60 6.07 -13.72
C TYR A 519 -25.45 7.13 -14.81
N LEU A 520 -24.53 6.96 -15.73
CA LEU A 520 -24.36 7.89 -16.85
C LEU A 520 -25.50 7.76 -17.88
N VAL A 521 -25.90 8.87 -18.48
CA VAL A 521 -26.97 8.94 -19.51
C VAL A 521 -26.39 9.17 -20.88
#